data_816e00f23be53ee1d7042c0d20c25bf3
#
_entry.id   816e00f23be53ee1d7042c0d20c25bf3
#
_cell.length_a   1.000
_cell.length_b   1.000
_cell.length_c   1.000
_cell.angle_alpha   90.00
_cell.angle_beta   90.00
_cell.angle_gamma   90.00
#
_symmetry.space_group_name_H-M   'P 1'
#
loop_
_entity.id
_entity.type
_entity.pdbx_description
1 polymer ?
#
loop_
_entity_poly.entity_id
_entity_poly.type
_entity_poly.pdbx_seq_one_letter_code
_entity_poly.pdbx_strand_id
1 'polypeptide(L)'
;MDRFRVDLIAATPNPQLCVYAAMHQDYSEGFVAADRENWPDEQRAGEICVKRLLAGERGHYGPMEHAQIVLNVGWFPHSVMQQARTHRVGVSFDVQSMRYTGERICRAANGELDLEEVFYLRPVGDYSDRQGKKYAYTESQRALDLDHCRASAERYRDLLSAGFAEEHARGILPFDYRQHFVVSFSLRAFHEVQKGPPVSYTHLRAHETDRHR
;
A
#
# COMPACT_ATOMS: atom_id res chain seq x y z
N MET A 1 2.97 4.94 -18.42
CA MET A 1 1.92 4.51 -17.48
C MET A 1 2.63 3.88 -16.28
N ASP A 2 2.28 4.24 -15.05
CA ASP A 2 2.98 3.70 -13.89
C ASP A 2 2.69 2.19 -13.75
N ARG A 3 3.66 1.46 -13.21
CA ARG A 3 3.64 0.00 -13.07
C ARG A 3 2.93 -0.48 -11.79
N PHE A 4 2.33 0.42 -11.04
CA PHE A 4 1.65 0.07 -9.79
C PHE A 4 0.57 -0.96 -10.01
N ARG A 5 0.60 -2.01 -9.19
CA ARG A 5 -0.35 -3.11 -9.27
C ARG A 5 -0.83 -3.49 -7.87
N VAL A 6 -2.12 -3.75 -7.76
CA VAL A 6 -2.76 -4.27 -6.55
C VAL A 6 -3.69 -5.39 -6.96
N ASP A 7 -3.44 -6.59 -6.43
CA ASP A 7 -4.26 -7.78 -6.67
C ASP A 7 -4.85 -8.28 -5.35
N LEU A 8 -6.10 -8.72 -5.40
CA LEU A 8 -6.74 -9.39 -4.28
C LEU A 8 -6.21 -10.83 -4.16
N ILE A 9 -5.67 -11.19 -2.99
CA ILE A 9 -5.29 -12.57 -2.66
C ILE A 9 -6.45 -13.29 -1.99
N ALA A 10 -7.05 -12.67 -0.97
CA ALA A 10 -8.12 -13.26 -0.20
C ALA A 10 -8.98 -12.18 0.48
N ALA A 11 -10.22 -12.52 0.76
CA ALA A 11 -11.11 -11.72 1.60
C ALA A 11 -11.99 -12.64 2.43
N THR A 12 -12.49 -12.15 3.55
CA THR A 12 -13.51 -12.84 4.34
C THR A 12 -14.75 -13.06 3.46
N PRO A 13 -15.23 -14.29 3.30
CA PRO A 13 -16.49 -14.55 2.61
C PRO A 13 -17.64 -13.84 3.29
N ASN A 14 -18.54 -13.22 2.51
CA ASN A 14 -19.69 -12.48 3.03
C ASN A 14 -19.29 -11.51 4.16
N PRO A 15 -18.41 -10.53 3.90
CA PRO A 15 -17.84 -9.69 4.94
C PRO A 15 -18.87 -8.86 5.69
N GLN A 16 -19.98 -8.50 5.04
CA GLN A 16 -21.05 -7.74 5.66
C GLN A 16 -21.84 -8.59 6.67
N LEU A 17 -22.08 -9.87 6.37
CA LEU A 17 -22.65 -10.81 7.33
C LEU A 17 -21.72 -11.07 8.50
N CYS A 18 -20.41 -11.14 8.28
CA CYS A 18 -19.42 -11.27 9.34
C CYS A 18 -19.49 -10.10 10.32
N VAL A 19 -19.50 -8.87 9.81
CA VAL A 19 -19.63 -7.63 10.60
C VAL A 19 -20.99 -7.57 11.29
N TYR A 20 -22.07 -7.95 10.57
CA TYR A 20 -23.42 -8.00 11.13
C TYR A 20 -23.51 -8.95 12.33
N ALA A 21 -22.98 -10.16 12.21
CA ALA A 21 -22.99 -11.14 13.29
C ALA A 21 -22.25 -10.64 14.53
N ALA A 22 -21.08 -10.05 14.34
CA ALA A 22 -20.32 -9.46 15.43
C ALA A 22 -21.10 -8.32 16.12
N MET A 23 -21.65 -7.40 15.34
CA MET A 23 -22.48 -6.30 15.84
C MET A 23 -23.75 -6.82 16.55
N HIS A 24 -24.40 -7.86 15.99
CA HIS A 24 -25.64 -8.39 16.54
C HIS A 24 -25.41 -9.09 17.87
N GLN A 25 -24.25 -9.71 18.09
CA GLN A 25 -23.89 -10.30 19.36
C GLN A 25 -23.81 -9.27 20.50
N ASP A 26 -23.42 -8.04 20.21
CA ASP A 26 -23.34 -6.96 21.21
C ASP A 26 -24.73 -6.62 21.84
N TYR A 27 -25.82 -6.93 21.14
CA TYR A 27 -27.19 -6.59 21.54
C TYR A 27 -28.07 -7.80 21.74
N SER A 28 -27.55 -9.01 21.58
CA SER A 28 -28.30 -10.27 21.74
C SER A 28 -27.99 -10.93 23.07
N GLU A 29 -29.03 -11.31 23.82
CA GLU A 29 -28.88 -12.14 24.98
C GLU A 29 -28.56 -13.60 24.63
N GLY A 30 -28.91 -14.01 23.42
CA GLY A 30 -28.69 -15.36 22.90
C GLY A 30 -27.37 -15.51 22.15
N PHE A 31 -27.04 -16.76 21.81
CA PHE A 31 -25.91 -17.11 20.99
C PHE A 31 -26.25 -16.88 19.52
N VAL A 32 -25.72 -15.81 18.94
CA VAL A 32 -26.10 -15.31 17.59
C VAL A 32 -25.93 -16.34 16.49
N ALA A 33 -24.89 -17.19 16.57
CA ALA A 33 -24.67 -18.23 15.58
C ALA A 33 -25.76 -19.32 15.55
N ALA A 34 -26.50 -19.52 16.65
CA ALA A 34 -27.64 -20.44 16.70
C ALA A 34 -28.87 -19.93 15.93
N ASP A 35 -28.94 -18.63 15.68
CA ASP A 35 -30.05 -17.98 14.95
C ASP A 35 -29.66 -17.64 13.51
N ARG A 36 -28.66 -18.30 12.95
CA ARG A 36 -28.08 -17.98 11.64
C ARG A 36 -29.10 -18.06 10.49
N GLU A 37 -30.09 -18.92 10.59
CA GLU A 37 -31.16 -19.07 9.57
C GLU A 37 -32.03 -17.81 9.44
N ASN A 38 -32.10 -16.99 10.50
CA ASN A 38 -32.87 -15.75 10.53
C ASN A 38 -32.01 -14.51 10.19
N TRP A 39 -30.74 -14.69 9.86
CA TRP A 39 -29.91 -13.57 9.47
C TRP A 39 -30.36 -12.98 8.13
N PRO A 40 -30.16 -11.67 7.93
CA PRO A 40 -30.42 -11.04 6.64
C PRO A 40 -29.47 -11.61 5.56
N ASP A 41 -29.77 -11.35 4.31
CA ASP A 41 -28.81 -11.56 3.24
C ASP A 41 -27.61 -10.59 3.36
N GLU A 42 -26.56 -10.83 2.57
CA GLU A 42 -25.32 -10.05 2.58
C GLU A 42 -25.55 -8.56 2.33
N GLN A 43 -26.40 -8.21 1.36
CA GLN A 43 -26.70 -6.82 1.03
C GLN A 43 -27.42 -6.11 2.18
N ARG A 44 -28.45 -6.75 2.71
CA ARG A 44 -29.22 -6.20 3.82
C ARG A 44 -28.38 -6.09 5.11
N ALA A 45 -27.50 -7.04 5.34
CA ALA A 45 -26.52 -6.96 6.43
C ALA A 45 -25.63 -5.71 6.30
N GLY A 46 -25.14 -5.43 5.10
CA GLY A 46 -24.36 -4.22 4.80
C GLY A 46 -25.12 -2.92 5.07
N GLU A 47 -26.36 -2.81 4.63
CA GLU A 47 -27.21 -1.63 4.91
C GLU A 47 -27.37 -1.40 6.42
N ILE A 48 -27.59 -2.46 7.18
CA ILE A 48 -27.74 -2.40 8.63
C ILE A 48 -26.42 -1.95 9.27
N CYS A 49 -25.28 -2.53 8.85
CA CYS A 49 -23.95 -2.16 9.34
C CYS A 49 -23.64 -0.69 9.08
N VAL A 50 -23.87 -0.21 7.86
CA VAL A 50 -23.69 1.21 7.51
C VAL A 50 -24.53 2.11 8.41
N LYS A 51 -25.82 1.80 8.56
CA LYS A 51 -26.73 2.58 9.39
C LYS A 51 -26.35 2.57 10.87
N ARG A 52 -25.86 1.46 11.38
CA ARG A 52 -25.62 1.28 12.82
C ARG A 52 -24.22 1.67 13.24
N LEU A 53 -23.20 1.39 12.41
CA LEU A 53 -21.80 1.58 12.75
C LEU A 53 -21.21 2.85 12.15
N LEU A 54 -21.53 3.17 10.90
CA LEU A 54 -20.86 4.25 10.16
C LEU A 54 -21.65 5.55 10.16
N ALA A 55 -22.98 5.49 10.06
CA ALA A 55 -23.80 6.68 10.02
C ALA A 55 -23.79 7.41 11.36
N GLY A 56 -23.45 8.70 11.32
CA GLY A 56 -23.43 9.57 12.50
C GLY A 56 -22.19 9.45 13.38
N GLU A 57 -21.12 8.88 12.87
CA GLU A 57 -19.79 8.80 13.53
C GLU A 57 -19.84 8.31 14.98
N ARG A 58 -20.66 7.31 15.25
CA ARG A 58 -20.93 6.78 16.60
C ARG A 58 -19.73 6.12 17.28
N GLY A 59 -18.64 5.86 16.53
CA GLY A 59 -17.40 5.32 17.07
C GLY A 59 -17.42 3.83 17.42
N HIS A 60 -18.50 3.11 17.12
CA HIS A 60 -18.63 1.69 17.43
C HIS A 60 -18.14 0.82 16.27
N TYR A 61 -16.82 0.86 16.00
CA TYR A 61 -16.21 0.18 14.84
C TYR A 61 -15.63 -1.21 15.16
N GLY A 62 -15.72 -1.68 16.40
CA GLY A 62 -15.20 -3.01 16.81
C GLY A 62 -15.65 -4.15 15.89
N PRO A 63 -16.95 -4.29 15.55
CA PRO A 63 -17.44 -5.34 14.67
C PRO A 63 -16.73 -5.41 13.30
N MET A 64 -16.24 -4.27 12.79
CA MET A 64 -15.53 -4.21 11.52
C MET A 64 -14.12 -4.82 11.57
N GLU A 65 -13.59 -5.15 12.74
CA GLU A 65 -12.28 -5.80 12.87
C GLU A 65 -12.29 -7.27 12.46
N HIS A 66 -13.47 -7.90 12.40
CA HIS A 66 -13.60 -9.33 12.12
C HIS A 66 -13.53 -9.67 10.61
N ALA A 67 -13.88 -8.74 9.74
CA ALA A 67 -13.75 -8.94 8.30
C ALA A 67 -12.40 -8.45 7.80
N GLN A 68 -11.70 -9.29 7.00
CA GLN A 68 -10.33 -9.07 6.55
C GLN A 68 -10.25 -9.06 5.02
N ILE A 69 -9.30 -8.29 4.49
CA ILE A 69 -8.88 -8.31 3.09
C ILE A 69 -7.36 -8.47 3.01
N VAL A 70 -6.88 -9.27 2.09
CA VAL A 70 -5.44 -9.51 1.84
C VAL A 70 -5.12 -9.13 0.41
N LEU A 71 -4.19 -8.21 0.24
CA LEU A 71 -3.79 -7.66 -1.05
C LEU A 71 -2.32 -7.95 -1.33
N ASN A 72 -2.01 -8.28 -2.58
CA ASN A 72 -0.64 -8.24 -3.10
C ASN A 72 -0.42 -6.91 -3.80
N VAL A 73 0.61 -6.20 -3.39
CA VAL A 73 0.92 -4.83 -3.86
C VAL A 73 2.30 -4.84 -4.51
N GLY A 74 2.42 -4.33 -5.72
CA GLY A 74 3.65 -4.38 -6.50
C GLY A 74 4.08 -3.06 -7.11
N TRP A 75 5.40 -2.93 -7.28
CA TRP A 75 6.11 -1.79 -7.89
C TRP A 75 5.99 -0.46 -7.18
N PHE A 76 5.45 -0.43 -5.97
CA PHE A 76 5.40 0.81 -5.19
C PHE A 76 6.78 1.20 -4.67
N PRO A 77 7.10 2.50 -4.58
CA PRO A 77 8.34 2.98 -4.00
C PRO A 77 8.40 2.66 -2.50
N HIS A 78 9.60 2.42 -1.99
CA HIS A 78 9.82 2.08 -0.59
C HIS A 78 9.27 3.13 0.38
N SER A 79 9.32 4.40 0.02
CA SER A 79 8.76 5.50 0.83
C SER A 79 7.26 5.31 1.10
N VAL A 80 6.48 4.89 0.11
CA VAL A 80 5.04 4.62 0.26
C VAL A 80 4.80 3.46 1.22
N MET A 81 5.56 2.38 1.09
CA MET A 81 5.48 1.23 1.99
C MET A 81 5.86 1.61 3.43
N GLN A 82 6.93 2.38 3.63
CA GLN A 82 7.32 2.85 4.96
C GLN A 82 6.24 3.71 5.61
N GLN A 83 5.59 4.55 4.84
CA GLN A 83 4.47 5.36 5.30
C GLN A 83 3.24 4.50 5.65
N ALA A 84 2.87 3.57 4.78
CA ALA A 84 1.75 2.66 5.01
C ALA A 84 1.94 1.85 6.29
N ARG A 85 3.16 1.42 6.61
CA ARG A 85 3.51 0.69 7.84
C ARG A 85 3.37 1.49 9.13
N THR A 86 3.13 2.79 9.08
CA THR A 86 2.81 3.58 10.29
C THR A 86 1.42 3.25 10.83
N HIS A 87 0.53 2.73 9.99
CA HIS A 87 -0.77 2.18 10.42
C HIS A 87 -0.53 0.80 11.03
N ARG A 88 -0.80 0.66 12.33
CA ARG A 88 -0.45 -0.54 13.10
C ARG A 88 -1.65 -1.38 13.51
N VAL A 89 -2.80 -0.76 13.72
CA VAL A 89 -3.98 -1.45 14.24
C VAL A 89 -4.75 -2.09 13.09
N GLY A 90 -4.92 -3.41 13.15
CA GLY A 90 -5.65 -4.17 12.14
C GLY A 90 -4.97 -4.26 10.77
N VAL A 91 -3.65 -4.04 10.71
CA VAL A 91 -2.84 -4.10 9.48
C VAL A 91 -1.61 -4.96 9.70
N SER A 92 -1.31 -5.82 8.74
CA SER A 92 -0.07 -6.62 8.72
C SER A 92 0.61 -6.50 7.37
N PHE A 93 1.95 -6.51 7.37
CA PHE A 93 2.78 -6.38 6.16
C PHE A 93 3.84 -7.47 6.10
N ASP A 94 3.92 -8.15 4.96
CA ASP A 94 5.05 -8.98 4.55
C ASP A 94 5.71 -8.37 3.32
N VAL A 95 6.90 -7.83 3.52
CA VAL A 95 7.61 -7.03 2.51
C VAL A 95 8.78 -7.80 1.94
N GLN A 96 8.94 -7.71 0.63
CA GLN A 96 10.07 -8.28 -0.09
C GLN A 96 11.40 -7.88 0.55
N SER A 97 12.20 -8.88 0.90
CA SER A 97 13.50 -8.64 1.53
C SER A 97 14.61 -8.48 0.49
N MET A 98 15.31 -7.37 0.54
CA MET A 98 16.46 -7.08 -0.33
C MET A 98 17.63 -8.07 -0.15
N ARG A 99 17.66 -8.84 0.94
CA ARG A 99 18.67 -9.89 1.12
C ARG A 99 18.47 -11.07 0.16
N TYR A 100 17.26 -11.26 -0.35
CA TYR A 100 16.92 -12.37 -1.24
C TYR A 100 16.53 -11.93 -2.65
N THR A 101 16.29 -10.65 -2.87
CA THR A 101 15.71 -10.14 -4.12
C THR A 101 16.57 -9.06 -4.77
N GLY A 102 17.84 -8.95 -4.35
CA GLY A 102 18.79 -7.98 -4.90
C GLY A 102 19.25 -8.29 -6.32
N GLU A 103 19.06 -9.53 -6.81
CA GLU A 103 19.47 -9.94 -8.17
C GLU A 103 18.88 -9.05 -9.27
N ARG A 104 17.65 -8.58 -9.10
CA ARG A 104 17.02 -7.64 -10.05
C ARG A 104 17.79 -6.32 -10.19
N ILE A 105 18.50 -5.88 -9.14
CA ILE A 105 19.33 -4.68 -9.18
C ILE A 105 20.57 -4.94 -10.00
N CYS A 106 21.20 -6.10 -9.81
CA CYS A 106 22.35 -6.52 -10.62
C CYS A 106 21.98 -6.64 -12.10
N ARG A 107 20.81 -7.20 -12.41
CA ARG A 107 20.30 -7.29 -13.79
C ARG A 107 20.06 -5.91 -14.40
N ALA A 108 19.52 -4.96 -13.61
CA ALA A 108 19.37 -3.58 -14.07
C ALA A 108 20.72 -2.88 -14.29
N ALA A 109 21.71 -3.13 -13.39
CA ALA A 109 23.08 -2.64 -13.58
C ALA A 109 23.75 -3.18 -14.83
N ASN A 110 23.42 -4.40 -15.24
CA ASN A 110 23.92 -5.04 -16.45
C ASN A 110 23.15 -4.65 -17.72
N GLY A 111 22.08 -3.88 -17.62
CA GLY A 111 21.21 -3.52 -18.74
C GLY A 111 20.25 -4.63 -19.19
N GLU A 112 20.13 -5.70 -18.42
CA GLU A 112 19.20 -6.83 -18.68
C GLU A 112 17.77 -6.53 -18.22
N LEU A 113 17.61 -5.53 -17.37
CA LEU A 113 16.34 -5.07 -16.84
C LEU A 113 16.31 -3.53 -16.87
N ASP A 114 15.15 -2.97 -17.17
CA ASP A 114 14.95 -1.52 -17.10
C ASP A 114 15.16 -1.03 -15.65
N LEU A 115 15.92 0.06 -15.49
CA LEU A 115 16.16 0.68 -14.18
C LEU A 115 14.86 1.06 -13.48
N GLU A 116 13.83 1.44 -14.21
CA GLU A 116 12.52 1.78 -13.66
C GLU A 116 11.68 0.57 -13.22
N GLU A 117 12.10 -0.65 -13.53
CA GLU A 117 11.58 -1.86 -12.87
C GLU A 117 12.06 -1.97 -11.41
N VAL A 118 13.18 -1.33 -11.11
CA VAL A 118 13.83 -1.40 -9.80
C VAL A 118 13.68 -0.13 -8.99
N PHE A 119 13.75 1.03 -9.64
CA PHE A 119 13.67 2.34 -9.00
C PHE A 119 12.44 3.11 -9.47
N TYR A 120 11.79 3.80 -8.55
CA TYR A 120 10.71 4.70 -8.88
C TYR A 120 11.25 6.08 -9.17
N LEU A 121 10.96 6.59 -10.35
CA LEU A 121 11.15 7.99 -10.70
C LEU A 121 9.78 8.61 -10.98
N ARG A 122 9.52 9.75 -10.38
CA ARG A 122 8.26 10.47 -10.63
C ARG A 122 8.18 10.90 -12.10
N PRO A 123 6.99 10.99 -12.69
CA PRO A 123 6.81 11.58 -14.00
C PRO A 123 7.26 13.05 -14.03
N VAL A 124 7.72 13.50 -15.20
CA VAL A 124 7.99 14.92 -15.44
C VAL A 124 6.68 15.71 -15.31
N GLY A 125 6.72 16.86 -14.65
CA GLY A 125 5.55 17.68 -14.43
C GLY A 125 5.73 18.72 -13.32
N ASP A 126 4.65 19.44 -13.07
CA ASP A 126 4.58 20.43 -12.01
C ASP A 126 4.04 19.80 -10.72
N TYR A 127 4.72 20.10 -9.63
CA TYR A 127 4.42 19.57 -8.30
C TYR A 127 4.30 20.68 -7.27
N SER A 128 3.75 20.33 -6.13
CA SER A 128 3.80 21.20 -4.94
C SER A 128 4.26 20.41 -3.73
N ASP A 129 4.99 21.05 -2.84
CA ASP A 129 5.27 20.48 -1.52
C ASP A 129 4.03 20.55 -0.61
N ARG A 130 4.15 20.00 0.61
CA ARG A 130 3.05 20.00 1.59
C ARG A 130 2.63 21.42 2.06
N GLN A 131 3.47 22.43 1.82
CA GLN A 131 3.22 23.83 2.17
C GLN A 131 2.63 24.61 0.99
N GLY A 132 2.45 23.97 -0.16
CA GLY A 132 1.91 24.59 -1.38
C GLY A 132 2.95 25.28 -2.26
N LYS A 133 4.26 25.20 -1.94
CA LYS A 133 5.31 25.73 -2.80
C LYS A 133 5.41 24.88 -4.06
N LYS A 134 5.23 25.53 -5.21
CA LYS A 134 5.30 24.89 -6.53
C LYS A 134 6.74 24.72 -7.01
N TYR A 135 6.98 23.63 -7.71
CA TYR A 135 8.25 23.35 -8.41
C TYR A 135 8.00 22.46 -9.62
N ALA A 136 8.84 22.59 -10.65
CA ALA A 136 8.83 21.74 -11.81
C ALA A 136 9.86 20.62 -11.65
N TYR A 137 9.48 19.38 -12.00
CA TYR A 137 10.40 18.27 -12.19
C TYR A 137 10.57 18.07 -13.71
N THR A 138 11.72 18.43 -14.21
CA THR A 138 11.99 18.51 -15.66
C THR A 138 12.64 17.25 -16.20
N GLU A 139 12.67 17.07 -17.54
CA GLU A 139 13.38 15.98 -18.20
C GLU A 139 14.87 15.94 -17.83
N SER A 140 15.52 17.09 -17.72
CA SER A 140 16.92 17.16 -17.33
C SER A 140 17.17 16.67 -15.90
N GLN A 141 16.28 17.01 -14.97
CA GLN A 141 16.37 16.51 -13.58
C GLN A 141 16.10 15.01 -13.52
N ARG A 142 15.10 14.54 -14.27
CA ARG A 142 14.79 13.12 -14.35
C ARG A 142 15.97 12.30 -14.93
N ALA A 143 16.67 12.85 -15.94
CA ALA A 143 17.86 12.20 -16.51
C ALA A 143 18.98 12.07 -15.47
N LEU A 144 19.25 13.12 -14.68
CA LEU A 144 20.22 13.08 -13.58
C LEU A 144 19.84 12.05 -12.50
N ASP A 145 18.57 11.96 -12.14
CA ASP A 145 18.09 10.95 -11.17
C ASP A 145 18.23 9.53 -11.72
N LEU A 146 17.98 9.32 -13.02
CA LEU A 146 18.17 8.04 -13.68
C LEU A 146 19.64 7.61 -13.71
N ASP A 147 20.55 8.55 -13.99
CA ASP A 147 22.00 8.30 -13.94
C ASP A 147 22.46 7.97 -12.52
N HIS A 148 21.92 8.63 -11.50
CA HIS A 148 22.16 8.30 -10.10
C HIS A 148 21.67 6.90 -9.75
N CYS A 149 20.49 6.51 -10.20
CA CYS A 149 19.95 5.15 -10.01
C CYS A 149 20.86 4.10 -10.66
N ARG A 150 21.34 4.36 -11.88
CA ARG A 150 22.28 3.50 -12.60
C ARG A 150 23.59 3.31 -11.83
N ALA A 151 24.23 4.42 -11.47
CA ALA A 151 25.49 4.38 -10.69
C ALA A 151 25.33 3.64 -9.35
N SER A 152 24.19 3.80 -8.68
CA SER A 152 23.88 3.10 -7.43
C SER A 152 23.70 1.60 -7.65
N ALA A 153 23.03 1.19 -8.74
CA ALA A 153 22.85 -0.22 -9.09
C ALA A 153 24.19 -0.89 -9.44
N GLU A 154 25.03 -0.22 -10.23
CA GLU A 154 26.39 -0.68 -10.56
C GLU A 154 27.23 -0.84 -9.30
N ARG A 155 27.22 0.16 -8.42
CA ARG A 155 27.95 0.10 -7.17
C ARG A 155 27.46 -1.04 -6.26
N TYR A 156 26.14 -1.28 -6.20
CA TYR A 156 25.57 -2.40 -5.46
C TYR A 156 26.09 -3.74 -6.00
N ARG A 157 26.05 -3.97 -7.30
CA ARG A 157 26.59 -5.15 -7.96
C ARG A 157 28.07 -5.35 -7.64
N ASP A 158 28.88 -4.29 -7.72
CA ASP A 158 30.31 -4.33 -7.47
C ASP A 158 30.63 -4.67 -5.99
N LEU A 159 29.84 -4.18 -5.05
CA LEU A 159 29.96 -4.55 -3.64
C LEU A 159 29.69 -6.04 -3.44
N LEU A 160 28.62 -6.59 -4.04
CA LEU A 160 28.35 -8.02 -3.95
C LEU A 160 29.46 -8.84 -4.59
N SER A 161 29.98 -8.43 -5.74
CA SER A 161 31.11 -9.09 -6.42
C SER A 161 32.39 -9.05 -5.60
N ALA A 162 32.55 -8.04 -4.75
CA ALA A 162 33.66 -7.94 -3.78
C ALA A 162 33.42 -8.72 -2.48
N GLY A 163 32.30 -9.46 -2.37
CA GLY A 163 31.97 -10.32 -1.23
C GLY A 163 31.29 -9.61 -0.06
N PHE A 164 30.77 -8.39 -0.27
CA PHE A 164 29.97 -7.72 0.76
C PHE A 164 28.60 -8.40 0.88
N ALA A 165 28.10 -8.49 2.11
CA ALA A 165 26.76 -9.01 2.36
C ALA A 165 25.68 -8.05 1.84
N GLU A 166 24.55 -8.62 1.36
CA GLU A 166 23.43 -7.87 0.78
C GLU A 166 22.86 -6.82 1.74
N GLU A 167 22.79 -7.14 3.04
CA GLU A 167 22.34 -6.20 4.07
C GLU A 167 23.20 -4.94 4.19
N HIS A 168 24.47 -5.02 3.84
CA HIS A 168 25.38 -3.87 3.82
C HIS A 168 25.34 -3.17 2.46
N ALA A 169 25.42 -3.94 1.37
CA ALA A 169 25.43 -3.41 0.01
C ALA A 169 24.17 -2.57 -0.30
N ARG A 170 22.99 -2.98 0.18
CA ARG A 170 21.71 -2.25 -0.06
C ARG A 170 21.67 -0.84 0.54
N GLY A 171 22.54 -0.53 1.49
CA GLY A 171 22.54 0.77 2.16
C GLY A 171 22.86 1.97 1.25
N ILE A 172 23.40 1.73 0.06
CA ILE A 172 23.71 2.78 -0.93
C ILE A 172 22.62 3.01 -1.95
N LEU A 173 21.55 2.19 -1.96
CA LEU A 173 20.50 2.27 -2.95
C LEU A 173 19.62 3.50 -2.71
N PRO A 174 19.09 4.12 -3.77
CA PRO A 174 18.09 5.18 -3.66
C PRO A 174 16.91 4.74 -2.80
N PHE A 175 16.38 5.64 -1.97
CA PHE A 175 15.32 5.32 -1.01
C PHE A 175 14.04 4.81 -1.69
N ASP A 176 13.72 5.31 -2.89
CA ASP A 176 12.52 4.92 -3.63
C ASP A 176 12.73 3.73 -4.57
N TYR A 177 13.55 2.74 -4.15
CA TYR A 177 13.53 1.46 -4.85
C TYR A 177 12.14 0.81 -4.76
N ARG A 178 11.73 0.16 -5.85
CA ARG A 178 10.39 -0.45 -5.93
C ARG A 178 10.34 -1.74 -5.12
N GLN A 179 9.23 -1.93 -4.42
CA GLN A 179 8.99 -3.12 -3.61
C GLN A 179 7.67 -3.80 -3.96
N HIS A 180 7.64 -5.10 -3.65
CA HIS A 180 6.43 -5.90 -3.61
C HIS A 180 6.17 -6.28 -2.16
N PHE A 181 4.91 -6.28 -1.76
CA PHE A 181 4.52 -6.67 -0.42
C PHE A 181 3.10 -7.23 -0.41
N VAL A 182 2.85 -8.08 0.57
CA VAL A 182 1.50 -8.49 0.93
C VAL A 182 1.07 -7.64 2.11
N VAL A 183 -0.15 -7.16 2.08
CA VAL A 183 -0.76 -6.41 3.18
C VAL A 183 -2.14 -6.97 3.47
N SER A 184 -2.43 -7.18 4.75
CA SER A 184 -3.78 -7.48 5.22
C SER A 184 -4.35 -6.33 6.02
N PHE A 185 -5.65 -6.09 5.84
CA PHE A 185 -6.41 -5.09 6.59
C PHE A 185 -7.65 -5.72 7.19
N SER A 186 -8.01 -5.34 8.42
CA SER A 186 -9.41 -5.40 8.83
C SER A 186 -10.21 -4.31 8.12
N LEU A 187 -11.52 -4.48 7.96
CA LEU A 187 -12.36 -3.42 7.38
C LEU A 187 -12.32 -2.15 8.22
N ARG A 188 -12.15 -2.25 9.53
CA ARG A 188 -11.93 -1.08 10.39
C ARG A 188 -10.66 -0.34 10.02
N ALA A 189 -9.53 -1.04 9.91
CA ALA A 189 -8.26 -0.43 9.56
C ALA A 189 -8.32 0.21 8.17
N PHE A 190 -8.93 -0.48 7.21
CA PHE A 190 -9.12 0.04 5.85
C PHE A 190 -9.94 1.34 5.84
N HIS A 191 -11.02 1.39 6.61
CA HIS A 191 -11.86 2.57 6.77
C HIS A 191 -11.09 3.75 7.40
N GLU A 192 -10.29 3.50 8.46
CA GLU A 192 -9.48 4.53 9.12
C GLU A 192 -8.37 5.06 8.20
N VAL A 193 -7.72 4.19 7.41
CA VAL A 193 -6.71 4.61 6.42
C VAL A 193 -7.33 5.52 5.36
N GLN A 194 -8.58 5.26 4.95
CA GLN A 194 -9.28 6.11 3.97
C GLN A 194 -9.69 7.49 4.55
N LYS A 195 -9.99 7.56 5.85
CA LYS A 195 -10.38 8.81 6.53
C LYS A 195 -9.18 9.68 6.93
N GLY A 196 -8.01 9.07 7.10
CA GLY A 196 -6.79 9.79 7.45
C GLY A 196 -6.49 10.89 6.44
N PRO A 197 -5.82 11.98 6.86
CA PRO A 197 -5.29 12.93 5.89
C PRO A 197 -4.48 12.13 4.88
N PRO A 198 -4.60 12.42 3.58
CA PRO A 198 -3.87 11.69 2.57
C PRO A 198 -2.40 11.68 2.97
N VAL A 199 -1.91 10.52 3.39
CA VAL A 199 -0.51 10.28 3.74
C VAL A 199 0.28 10.66 2.51
N SER A 200 0.73 11.92 2.45
CA SER A 200 1.40 12.60 1.34
C SER A 200 1.16 11.98 -0.04
N TYR A 201 -0.08 12.03 -0.50
CA TYR A 201 -0.47 11.74 -1.89
C TYR A 201 0.14 12.71 -2.90
N THR A 202 1.07 13.55 -2.50
CA THR A 202 1.80 14.43 -3.40
C THR A 202 2.48 13.66 -4.53
N HIS A 203 2.72 12.36 -4.37
CA HIS A 203 3.26 11.52 -5.43
C HIS A 203 2.20 10.83 -6.30
N LEU A 204 0.97 10.65 -5.80
CA LEU A 204 -0.09 9.94 -6.53
C LEU A 204 -1.16 10.85 -7.13
N ARG A 205 -1.39 12.05 -6.58
CA ARG A 205 -2.41 12.99 -7.07
C ARG A 205 -2.01 13.86 -8.28
N ALA A 206 -0.75 13.85 -8.70
CA ALA A 206 -0.35 14.59 -9.89
C ALA A 206 -1.10 14.17 -11.17
N HIS A 207 -1.74 13.01 -11.17
CA HIS A 207 -2.47 12.48 -12.32
C HIS A 207 -4.01 12.59 -12.27
N GLU A 208 -4.59 13.03 -11.14
CA GLU A 208 -6.06 13.10 -11.02
C GLU A 208 -6.66 14.49 -11.29
N THR A 209 -5.86 15.56 -11.29
CA THR A 209 -6.39 16.92 -11.46
C THR A 209 -6.76 17.30 -12.87
N ASP A 210 -6.41 16.51 -13.90
CA ASP A 210 -6.72 16.81 -15.30
C ASP A 210 -7.98 16.14 -15.86
N ARG A 211 -8.74 15.38 -15.05
CA ARG A 211 -9.96 14.70 -15.52
C ARG A 211 -11.29 15.42 -15.20
N HIS A 212 -11.25 16.57 -14.54
CA HIS A 212 -12.44 17.36 -14.21
C HIS A 212 -12.23 18.85 -14.50
N ARG A 213 -11.96 19.16 -15.77
CA ARG A 213 -12.24 20.48 -16.39
C ARG A 213 -12.86 20.29 -17.74
#